data_8c969029c307d0f65c74b62f85ec1954
#
_entry.id   8c969029c307d0f65c74b62f85ec1954
#
_cell.length_a   1.000
_cell.length_b   1.000
_cell.length_c   1.000
_cell.angle_alpha   90.00
_cell.angle_beta   90.00
_cell.angle_gamma   90.00
#
_symmetry.space_group_name_H-M   'P 1'
#
loop_
_entity.id
_entity.type
_entity.pdbx_description
1 polymer ?
#
loop_
_entity_poly.entity_id
_entity_poly.type
_entity_poly.pdbx_seq_one_letter_code
_entity_poly.pdbx_strand_id
1 'polypeptide(L)'
;RTNDEIGELAEGYNEMTEKIHSYVENISALNRDLEQKVKERTREVVEQKEEIETQKEEIEAQLDLATLQRDTIGKQKDLILDSIHYAKRIQSAILPPLQLLEEKLSDHFVLFKPRDIVSGDFYWAREKDQKLLLAVADCTGHGVPGGFLSMLGISSMNEIVNRSKSLDPGKILEELRDVVIASMHQTGSTGEARDGIEIALCIIDLKKKHMEYAGANRPLYLIRDGSVQHYRPDRMPIGIYEQDPLPFTNHSIKLKKGDSIYLFSDGYVDQLGGPKRKTFRAINFRKLLLDIQDQPMERQKVILSENMARWQGKVEQIDDV
;
A
#
# COMPACT_ATOMS: atom_id res chain seq x y z
N ARG A 1 -1.19 86.74 68.90
CA ARG A 1 0.00 86.03 68.33
C ARG A 1 1.21 86.55 69.06
N THR A 2 1.77 85.72 69.94
CA THR A 2 3.04 85.98 70.61
C THR A 2 4.09 85.58 69.65
N ASN A 3 4.99 86.55 69.27
CA ASN A 3 6.18 86.31 68.45
C ASN A 3 7.32 85.85 69.40
N ASP A 4 7.05 84.79 70.14
CA ASP A 4 7.98 84.20 71.07
C ASP A 4 8.15 82.71 70.77
N GLU A 5 9.06 82.01 71.32
CA GLU A 5 9.37 80.60 71.12
C GLU A 5 8.14 79.67 71.29
N ILE A 6 7.14 80.10 72.08
CA ILE A 6 5.88 79.42 72.29
C ILE A 6 4.98 79.51 71.02
N GLY A 7 5.02 80.66 70.32
CA GLY A 7 4.30 80.88 69.08
C GLY A 7 4.81 80.00 67.91
N GLU A 8 6.17 79.92 67.79
CA GLU A 8 6.79 79.04 66.80
C GLU A 8 6.53 77.56 67.10
N LEU A 9 6.53 77.15 68.35
CA LEU A 9 6.21 75.80 68.79
C LEU A 9 4.74 75.46 68.45
N ALA A 10 3.81 76.40 68.69
CA ALA A 10 2.39 76.23 68.39
C ALA A 10 2.13 76.14 66.85
N GLU A 11 2.84 76.97 66.07
CA GLU A 11 2.76 76.86 64.59
C GLU A 11 3.31 75.53 64.10
N GLY A 12 4.48 75.07 64.54
CA GLY A 12 5.04 73.78 64.21
C GLY A 12 4.15 72.61 64.62
N TYR A 13 3.53 72.69 65.81
CA TYR A 13 2.54 71.66 66.24
C TYR A 13 1.31 71.63 65.36
N ASN A 14 0.78 72.79 64.99
CA ASN A 14 -0.40 72.86 64.07
C ASN A 14 -0.08 72.28 62.66
N GLU A 15 1.10 72.69 62.15
CA GLU A 15 1.59 72.17 60.84
C GLU A 15 1.75 70.64 60.86
N MET A 16 2.30 70.09 61.92
CA MET A 16 2.43 68.64 62.10
C MET A 16 1.06 67.96 62.22
N THR A 17 0.12 68.55 62.92
CA THR A 17 -1.24 68.05 63.09
C THR A 17 -1.98 68.04 61.76
N GLU A 18 -1.86 69.10 60.95
CA GLU A 18 -2.42 69.14 59.60
C GLU A 18 -1.81 68.06 58.69
N LYS A 19 -0.50 67.86 58.70
CA LYS A 19 0.17 66.82 57.98
C LYS A 19 -0.31 65.43 58.39
N ILE A 20 -0.38 65.18 59.70
CA ILE A 20 -0.91 63.88 60.19
C ILE A 20 -2.33 63.70 59.78
N HIS A 21 -3.21 64.67 59.78
CA HIS A 21 -4.56 64.57 59.34
C HIS A 21 -4.65 64.23 57.85
N SER A 22 -3.88 64.92 57.02
CA SER A 22 -3.76 64.63 55.59
C SER A 22 -3.26 63.20 55.31
N TYR A 23 -2.27 62.70 56.04
CA TYR A 23 -1.78 61.33 55.92
C TYR A 23 -2.86 60.30 56.31
N VAL A 24 -3.59 60.55 57.43
CA VAL A 24 -4.67 59.65 57.84
C VAL A 24 -5.78 59.60 56.82
N GLU A 25 -6.18 60.75 56.22
CA GLU A 25 -7.16 60.76 55.13
C GLU A 25 -6.70 60.03 53.90
N ASN A 26 -5.42 60.23 53.46
CA ASN A 26 -4.83 59.56 52.35
C ASN A 26 -4.75 58.01 52.55
N ILE A 27 -4.30 57.59 53.75
CA ILE A 27 -4.27 56.17 54.11
C ILE A 27 -5.68 55.57 54.11
N SER A 28 -6.67 56.28 54.62
CA SER A 28 -8.07 55.85 54.67
C SER A 28 -8.67 55.75 53.28
N ALA A 29 -8.31 56.67 52.36
CA ALA A 29 -8.72 56.62 50.95
C ALA A 29 -8.07 55.43 50.21
N LEU A 30 -6.75 55.24 50.45
CA LEU A 30 -5.98 54.12 49.84
C LEU A 30 -6.50 52.76 50.33
N ASN A 31 -6.81 52.63 51.61
CA ASN A 31 -7.36 51.39 52.17
C ASN A 31 -8.75 51.08 51.55
N ARG A 32 -9.62 52.08 51.36
CA ARG A 32 -10.91 51.86 50.69
C ARG A 32 -10.75 51.41 49.21
N ASP A 33 -9.82 52.05 48.48
CA ASP A 33 -9.53 51.66 47.10
C ASP A 33 -8.93 50.23 47.04
N LEU A 34 -8.06 49.91 47.98
CA LEU A 34 -7.45 48.55 48.09
C LEU A 34 -8.53 47.51 48.44
N GLU A 35 -9.40 47.77 49.38
CA GLU A 35 -10.50 46.88 49.75
C GLU A 35 -11.42 46.63 48.55
N GLN A 36 -11.72 47.67 47.77
CA GLN A 36 -12.53 47.54 46.58
C GLN A 36 -11.84 46.69 45.51
N LYS A 37 -10.57 46.94 45.23
CA LYS A 37 -9.75 46.15 44.29
C LYS A 37 -9.63 44.68 44.73
N VAL A 38 -9.43 44.44 46.00
CA VAL A 38 -9.38 43.06 46.54
C VAL A 38 -10.72 42.35 46.31
N LYS A 39 -11.86 43.06 46.58
CA LYS A 39 -13.18 42.49 46.38
C LYS A 39 -13.48 42.18 44.90
N GLU A 40 -13.10 43.07 43.98
CA GLU A 40 -13.23 42.86 42.53
C GLU A 40 -12.37 41.69 42.07
N ARG A 41 -11.10 41.68 42.46
CA ARG A 41 -10.18 40.58 42.10
C ARG A 41 -10.61 39.22 42.67
N THR A 42 -11.12 39.20 43.88
CA THR A 42 -11.60 37.97 44.51
C THR A 42 -12.82 37.42 43.71
N ARG A 43 -13.71 38.30 43.26
CA ARG A 43 -14.83 37.92 42.44
C ARG A 43 -14.37 37.36 41.09
N GLU A 44 -13.48 38.04 40.38
CA GLU A 44 -12.87 37.55 39.14
C GLU A 44 -12.24 36.16 39.30
N VAL A 45 -11.47 35.95 40.34
CA VAL A 45 -10.82 34.67 40.64
C VAL A 45 -11.83 33.55 40.90
N VAL A 46 -12.95 33.86 41.60
CA VAL A 46 -14.01 32.86 41.81
C VAL A 46 -14.70 32.50 40.50
N GLU A 47 -15.05 33.50 39.69
CA GLU A 47 -15.66 33.26 38.37
C GLU A 47 -14.73 32.44 37.46
N GLN A 48 -13.42 32.77 37.41
CA GLN A 48 -12.42 32.00 36.66
C GLN A 48 -12.28 30.57 37.20
N LYS A 49 -12.32 30.36 38.48
CA LYS A 49 -12.25 29.03 39.09
C LYS A 49 -13.46 28.16 38.69
N GLU A 50 -14.67 28.72 38.71
CA GLU A 50 -15.87 28.00 38.28
C GLU A 50 -15.81 27.65 36.78
N GLU A 51 -15.32 28.56 35.94
CA GLU A 51 -15.10 28.30 34.52
C GLU A 51 -14.08 27.18 34.26
N ILE A 52 -12.92 27.22 34.96
CA ILE A 52 -11.89 26.18 34.86
C ILE A 52 -12.44 24.82 35.33
N GLU A 53 -13.27 24.79 36.38
CA GLU A 53 -13.86 23.55 36.87
C GLU A 53 -14.82 22.93 35.85
N THR A 54 -15.64 23.77 35.20
CA THR A 54 -16.52 23.34 34.09
C THR A 54 -15.73 22.85 32.91
N GLN A 55 -14.70 23.57 32.48
CA GLN A 55 -13.82 23.16 31.38
C GLN A 55 -13.08 21.82 31.68
N LYS A 56 -12.69 21.60 32.92
CA LYS A 56 -12.09 20.36 33.37
C LYS A 56 -13.04 19.17 33.23
N GLU A 57 -14.28 19.33 33.68
CA GLU A 57 -15.32 18.30 33.56
C GLU A 57 -15.60 17.96 32.09
N GLU A 58 -15.68 18.97 31.21
CA GLU A 58 -15.84 18.78 29.77
C GLU A 58 -14.66 18.03 29.15
N ILE A 59 -13.41 18.37 29.52
CA ILE A 59 -12.21 17.70 29.03
C ILE A 59 -12.17 16.24 29.51
N GLU A 60 -12.52 15.96 30.76
CA GLU A 60 -12.58 14.60 31.30
C GLU A 60 -13.60 13.75 30.51
N ALA A 61 -14.79 14.28 30.27
CA ALA A 61 -15.80 13.60 29.47
C ALA A 61 -15.35 13.35 28.02
N GLN A 62 -14.67 14.30 27.39
CA GLN A 62 -14.10 14.14 26.05
C GLN A 62 -13.00 13.07 26.02
N LEU A 63 -12.16 13.01 27.04
CA LEU A 63 -11.09 12.01 27.15
C LEU A 63 -11.66 10.60 27.30
N ASP A 64 -12.69 10.42 28.11
CA ASP A 64 -13.38 9.14 28.28
C ASP A 64 -14.00 8.66 26.95
N LEU A 65 -14.68 9.58 26.24
CA LEU A 65 -15.28 9.28 24.94
C LEU A 65 -14.19 8.89 23.91
N ALA A 66 -13.10 9.66 23.83
CA ALA A 66 -12.00 9.39 22.92
C ALA A 66 -11.34 8.02 23.22
N THR A 67 -11.23 7.67 24.49
CA THR A 67 -10.68 6.37 24.92
C THR A 67 -11.59 5.22 24.48
N LEU A 68 -12.91 5.35 24.70
CA LEU A 68 -13.89 4.36 24.24
C LEU A 68 -13.89 4.19 22.71
N GLN A 69 -13.82 5.30 21.98
CA GLN A 69 -13.74 5.28 20.52
C GLN A 69 -12.45 4.58 20.05
N ARG A 70 -11.30 4.88 20.63
CA ARG A 70 -10.02 4.23 20.31
C ARG A 70 -10.09 2.72 20.54
N ASP A 71 -10.64 2.30 21.66
CA ASP A 71 -10.74 0.87 22.00
C ASP A 71 -11.71 0.14 21.06
N THR A 72 -12.79 0.80 20.66
CA THR A 72 -13.74 0.28 19.67
C THR A 72 -13.09 0.14 18.30
N ILE A 73 -12.39 1.17 17.83
CA ILE A 73 -11.63 1.13 16.56
C ILE A 73 -10.56 0.05 16.59
N GLY A 74 -9.86 -0.13 17.72
CA GLY A 74 -8.88 -1.20 17.91
C GLY A 74 -9.51 -2.58 17.68
N LYS A 75 -10.63 -2.88 18.34
CA LYS A 75 -11.35 -4.15 18.16
C LYS A 75 -11.85 -4.37 16.73
N GLN A 76 -12.39 -3.33 16.10
CA GLN A 76 -12.84 -3.42 14.71
C GLN A 76 -11.68 -3.69 13.75
N LYS A 77 -10.53 -3.02 13.96
CA LYS A 77 -9.31 -3.25 13.18
C LYS A 77 -8.84 -4.71 13.29
N ASP A 78 -8.81 -5.27 14.51
CA ASP A 78 -8.37 -6.64 14.73
C ASP A 78 -9.30 -7.64 14.01
N LEU A 79 -10.62 -7.47 14.11
CA LEU A 79 -11.59 -8.30 13.38
C LEU A 79 -11.41 -8.25 11.85
N ILE A 80 -11.14 -7.05 11.31
CA ILE A 80 -10.89 -6.88 9.87
C ILE A 80 -9.58 -7.58 9.49
N LEU A 81 -8.51 -7.41 10.26
CA LEU A 81 -7.24 -8.06 9.99
C LEU A 81 -7.35 -9.59 10.04
N ASP A 82 -8.07 -10.14 11.01
CA ASP A 82 -8.34 -11.59 11.11
C ASP A 82 -9.07 -12.10 9.86
N SER A 83 -10.06 -11.35 9.37
CA SER A 83 -10.81 -11.68 8.16
C SER A 83 -9.90 -11.67 6.92
N ILE A 84 -9.00 -10.68 6.81
CA ILE A 84 -8.04 -10.58 5.69
C ILE A 84 -6.99 -11.70 5.78
N HIS A 85 -6.51 -12.06 6.97
CA HIS A 85 -5.62 -13.22 7.16
C HIS A 85 -6.30 -14.54 6.78
N TYR A 86 -7.60 -14.65 7.01
CA TYR A 86 -8.36 -15.81 6.54
C TYR A 86 -8.42 -15.85 5.02
N ALA A 87 -8.70 -14.70 4.36
CA ALA A 87 -8.67 -14.58 2.90
C ALA A 87 -7.29 -14.95 2.32
N LYS A 88 -6.19 -14.53 2.96
CA LYS A 88 -4.83 -14.95 2.59
C LYS A 88 -4.67 -16.46 2.61
N ARG A 89 -5.18 -17.15 3.62
CA ARG A 89 -5.09 -18.61 3.69
C ARG A 89 -5.84 -19.27 2.53
N ILE A 90 -7.01 -18.76 2.16
CA ILE A 90 -7.76 -19.26 0.98
C ILE A 90 -6.95 -19.00 -0.29
N GLN A 91 -6.46 -17.79 -0.51
CA GLN A 91 -5.66 -17.45 -1.69
C GLN A 91 -4.42 -18.35 -1.79
N SER A 92 -3.68 -18.55 -0.69
CA SER A 92 -2.50 -19.43 -0.67
C SER A 92 -2.82 -20.88 -0.97
N ALA A 93 -4.02 -21.37 -0.61
CA ALA A 93 -4.44 -22.74 -0.88
C ALA A 93 -4.82 -22.98 -2.35
N ILE A 94 -5.19 -21.92 -3.07
CA ILE A 94 -5.55 -21.99 -4.49
C ILE A 94 -4.33 -21.87 -5.41
N LEU A 95 -3.25 -21.20 -4.94
CA LEU A 95 -1.99 -21.12 -5.68
C LEU A 95 -1.41 -22.51 -5.92
N PRO A 96 -0.77 -22.76 -7.08
CA PRO A 96 -0.19 -24.05 -7.39
C PRO A 96 0.93 -24.40 -6.41
N PRO A 97 1.01 -25.68 -5.99
CA PRO A 97 2.13 -26.13 -5.16
C PRO A 97 3.43 -26.06 -5.94
N LEU A 98 4.50 -25.57 -5.33
CA LEU A 98 5.83 -25.44 -5.96
C LEU A 98 6.42 -26.80 -6.37
N GLN A 99 5.99 -27.91 -5.72
CA GLN A 99 6.41 -29.28 -6.05
C GLN A 99 6.21 -29.62 -7.54
N LEU A 100 5.12 -29.14 -8.17
CA LEU A 100 4.92 -29.35 -9.61
C LEU A 100 6.06 -28.74 -10.44
N LEU A 101 6.56 -27.58 -10.06
CA LEU A 101 7.68 -26.93 -10.73
C LEU A 101 8.99 -27.66 -10.45
N GLU A 102 9.22 -28.08 -9.22
CA GLU A 102 10.41 -28.87 -8.81
C GLU A 102 10.50 -30.18 -9.57
N GLU A 103 9.35 -30.87 -9.82
CA GLU A 103 9.32 -32.13 -10.57
C GLU A 103 9.53 -31.94 -12.08
N LYS A 104 9.15 -30.82 -12.65
CA LYS A 104 9.12 -30.59 -14.11
C LYS A 104 10.28 -29.74 -14.64
N LEU A 105 10.80 -28.86 -13.81
CA LEU A 105 11.87 -27.94 -14.17
C LEU A 105 13.12 -28.25 -13.36
N SER A 106 14.24 -28.42 -14.05
CA SER A 106 15.53 -28.72 -13.41
C SER A 106 16.07 -27.59 -12.56
N ASP A 107 15.75 -26.35 -12.91
CA ASP A 107 16.17 -25.15 -12.19
C ASP A 107 15.09 -24.08 -12.39
N HIS A 108 14.57 -23.50 -11.31
CA HIS A 108 13.54 -22.49 -11.35
C HIS A 108 13.46 -21.71 -10.03
N PHE A 109 12.80 -20.58 -10.03
CA PHE A 109 12.37 -19.90 -8.82
C PHE A 109 11.02 -19.21 -9.02
N VAL A 110 10.34 -18.96 -7.92
CA VAL A 110 9.22 -18.04 -7.82
C VAL A 110 9.59 -16.96 -6.81
N LEU A 111 9.62 -15.70 -7.24
CA LEU A 111 9.73 -14.53 -6.37
C LEU A 111 8.33 -13.93 -6.27
N PHE A 112 7.67 -14.13 -5.13
CA PHE A 112 6.31 -13.65 -4.86
C PHE A 112 6.31 -12.83 -3.58
N LYS A 113 6.10 -11.53 -3.73
CA LYS A 113 6.12 -10.56 -2.64
C LYS A 113 4.89 -9.66 -2.71
N PRO A 114 3.79 -10.06 -2.07
CA PRO A 114 2.62 -9.20 -1.98
C PRO A 114 2.93 -7.87 -1.30
N ARG A 115 2.34 -6.80 -1.80
CA ARG A 115 2.36 -5.49 -1.18
C ARG A 115 1.55 -5.46 0.11
N ASP A 116 0.37 -6.06 0.05
CA ASP A 116 -0.59 -6.14 1.15
C ASP A 116 -0.65 -7.57 1.72
N ILE A 117 -1.60 -7.84 2.60
CA ILE A 117 -1.78 -9.17 3.20
C ILE A 117 -2.18 -10.20 2.13
N VAL A 118 -3.04 -9.81 1.19
CA VAL A 118 -3.44 -10.58 0.00
C VAL A 118 -2.96 -9.86 -1.25
N SER A 119 -2.76 -10.58 -2.35
CA SER A 119 -2.15 -10.09 -3.59
C SER A 119 -3.13 -10.06 -4.75
N GLY A 120 -3.04 -9.02 -5.60
CA GLY A 120 -3.63 -9.01 -6.93
C GLY A 120 -2.86 -9.91 -7.89
N ASP A 121 -1.54 -9.96 -7.73
CA ASP A 121 -0.68 -10.83 -8.52
C ASP A 121 -0.88 -12.30 -8.17
N PHE A 122 -0.69 -13.15 -9.15
CA PHE A 122 -0.60 -14.58 -8.93
C PHE A 122 0.28 -15.26 -9.97
N TYR A 123 0.90 -16.37 -9.57
CA TYR A 123 1.48 -17.34 -10.49
C TYR A 123 0.56 -18.54 -10.58
N TRP A 124 0.57 -19.19 -11.76
CA TRP A 124 -0.23 -20.37 -12.02
C TRP A 124 0.57 -21.41 -12.80
N ALA A 125 0.43 -22.67 -12.42
CA ALA A 125 1.14 -23.77 -13.06
C ALA A 125 0.26 -25.01 -13.13
N ARG A 126 0.30 -25.71 -14.26
CA ARG A 126 -0.42 -26.97 -14.45
C ARG A 126 0.26 -27.87 -15.48
N GLU A 127 0.18 -29.16 -15.27
CA GLU A 127 0.50 -30.13 -16.30
C GLU A 127 -0.79 -30.63 -16.99
N LYS A 128 -0.78 -30.64 -18.31
CA LYS A 128 -1.82 -31.26 -19.13
C LYS A 128 -1.21 -31.77 -20.44
N ASP A 129 -1.62 -32.97 -20.85
CA ASP A 129 -1.17 -33.62 -22.09
C ASP A 129 0.36 -33.63 -22.25
N GLN A 130 1.08 -33.91 -21.15
CA GLN A 130 2.56 -33.93 -21.05
C GLN A 130 3.21 -32.56 -21.37
N LYS A 131 2.46 -31.48 -21.34
CA LYS A 131 2.95 -30.11 -21.44
C LYS A 131 2.82 -29.42 -20.10
N LEU A 132 3.79 -28.56 -19.80
CA LEU A 132 3.76 -27.70 -18.64
C LEU A 132 3.20 -26.33 -19.03
N LEU A 133 2.13 -25.91 -18.39
CA LEU A 133 1.53 -24.61 -18.56
C LEU A 133 1.94 -23.74 -17.38
N LEU A 134 2.43 -22.54 -17.68
CA LEU A 134 2.88 -21.56 -16.68
C LEU A 134 2.27 -20.20 -16.99
N ALA A 135 1.78 -19.52 -15.98
CA ALA A 135 1.35 -18.13 -16.11
C ALA A 135 1.82 -17.29 -14.93
N VAL A 136 2.06 -16.02 -15.22
CA VAL A 136 2.17 -14.93 -14.21
C VAL A 136 1.16 -13.87 -14.60
N ALA A 137 0.38 -13.45 -13.64
CA ALA A 137 -0.72 -12.53 -13.85
C ALA A 137 -0.74 -11.45 -12.79
N ASP A 138 -1.22 -10.29 -13.17
CA ASP A 138 -1.38 -9.09 -12.40
C ASP A 138 -2.81 -8.58 -12.56
N CYS A 139 -3.55 -8.46 -11.48
CA CYS A 139 -4.94 -8.03 -11.47
C CYS A 139 -5.05 -6.55 -11.14
N THR A 140 -6.01 -5.87 -11.75
CA THR A 140 -6.32 -4.48 -11.39
C THR A 140 -6.54 -4.34 -9.89
N GLY A 141 -5.74 -3.46 -9.26
CA GLY A 141 -5.79 -3.18 -7.83
C GLY A 141 -5.04 -4.19 -6.98
N HIS A 142 -4.76 -3.79 -5.76
CA HIS A 142 -3.99 -4.57 -4.79
C HIS A 142 -4.84 -4.84 -3.53
N GLY A 143 -4.32 -5.63 -2.62
CA GLY A 143 -5.03 -6.00 -1.39
C GLY A 143 -6.28 -6.82 -1.66
N VAL A 144 -7.36 -6.58 -0.91
CA VAL A 144 -8.58 -7.41 -0.95
C VAL A 144 -9.25 -7.44 -2.33
N PRO A 145 -9.49 -6.31 -3.02
CA PRO A 145 -10.09 -6.32 -4.36
C PRO A 145 -9.26 -7.12 -5.38
N GLY A 146 -7.95 -6.85 -5.47
CA GLY A 146 -7.04 -7.61 -6.33
C GLY A 146 -7.01 -9.09 -5.99
N GLY A 147 -7.02 -9.43 -4.68
CA GLY A 147 -7.07 -10.80 -4.21
C GLY A 147 -8.32 -11.56 -4.65
N PHE A 148 -9.49 -10.94 -4.71
CA PHE A 148 -10.69 -11.57 -5.25
C PHE A 148 -10.58 -11.82 -6.77
N LEU A 149 -10.05 -10.84 -7.50
CA LEU A 149 -9.87 -10.98 -8.94
C LEU A 149 -8.82 -12.05 -9.29
N SER A 150 -7.74 -12.15 -8.50
CA SER A 150 -6.75 -13.23 -8.66
C SER A 150 -7.36 -14.61 -8.43
N MET A 151 -8.23 -14.77 -7.42
CA MET A 151 -8.94 -16.03 -7.18
C MET A 151 -9.88 -16.39 -8.33
N LEU A 152 -10.62 -15.42 -8.88
CA LEU A 152 -11.43 -15.60 -10.07
C LEU A 152 -10.56 -16.04 -11.26
N GLY A 153 -9.44 -15.36 -11.50
CA GLY A 153 -8.50 -15.69 -12.58
C GLY A 153 -7.95 -17.11 -12.48
N ILE A 154 -7.46 -17.50 -11.30
CA ILE A 154 -6.94 -18.86 -11.03
C ILE A 154 -8.03 -19.92 -11.26
N SER A 155 -9.22 -19.71 -10.72
CA SER A 155 -10.34 -20.64 -10.85
C SER A 155 -10.77 -20.81 -12.33
N SER A 156 -10.89 -19.70 -13.04
CA SER A 156 -11.23 -19.68 -14.47
C SER A 156 -10.17 -20.37 -15.32
N MET A 157 -8.88 -20.11 -15.07
CA MET A 157 -7.78 -20.81 -15.73
C MET A 157 -7.84 -22.31 -15.51
N ASN A 158 -8.12 -22.74 -14.28
CA ASN A 158 -8.29 -24.16 -13.97
C ASN A 158 -9.44 -24.80 -14.76
N GLU A 159 -10.58 -24.15 -14.85
CA GLU A 159 -11.74 -24.64 -15.57
C GLU A 159 -11.48 -24.69 -17.09
N ILE A 160 -11.01 -23.57 -17.67
CA ILE A 160 -10.73 -23.45 -19.09
C ILE A 160 -9.73 -24.51 -19.53
N VAL A 161 -8.60 -24.61 -18.84
CA VAL A 161 -7.57 -25.58 -19.20
C VAL A 161 -8.09 -27.02 -19.03
N ASN A 162 -8.91 -27.34 -18.02
CA ASN A 162 -9.48 -28.67 -17.86
C ASN A 162 -10.35 -29.08 -19.04
N ARG A 163 -11.24 -28.20 -19.51
CA ARG A 163 -12.19 -28.50 -20.58
C ARG A 163 -11.58 -28.38 -22.00
N SER A 164 -10.49 -27.65 -22.16
CA SER A 164 -9.85 -27.39 -23.45
C SER A 164 -9.39 -28.70 -24.11
N LYS A 165 -9.76 -28.93 -25.32
CA LYS A 165 -9.32 -30.07 -26.15
C LYS A 165 -8.00 -29.81 -26.88
N SER A 166 -7.65 -28.55 -27.06
CA SER A 166 -6.41 -28.09 -27.68
C SER A 166 -5.75 -27.06 -26.77
N LEU A 167 -4.46 -27.21 -26.50
CA LEU A 167 -3.68 -26.26 -25.70
C LEU A 167 -3.08 -25.22 -26.64
N ASP A 168 -3.74 -24.05 -26.68
CA ASP A 168 -3.35 -22.89 -27.47
C ASP A 168 -3.41 -21.68 -26.53
N PRO A 169 -2.26 -21.01 -26.22
CA PRO A 169 -2.26 -19.97 -25.21
C PRO A 169 -3.13 -18.77 -25.58
N GLY A 170 -3.18 -18.36 -26.85
CA GLY A 170 -4.03 -17.26 -27.28
C GLY A 170 -5.51 -17.55 -27.07
N LYS A 171 -5.97 -18.75 -27.47
CA LYS A 171 -7.36 -19.15 -27.25
C LYS A 171 -7.74 -19.26 -25.78
N ILE A 172 -6.82 -19.75 -24.94
CA ILE A 172 -7.03 -19.80 -23.50
C ILE A 172 -7.23 -18.40 -22.94
N LEU A 173 -6.43 -17.41 -23.38
CA LEU A 173 -6.58 -16.03 -22.97
C LEU A 173 -7.88 -15.37 -23.49
N GLU A 174 -8.32 -15.72 -24.71
CA GLU A 174 -9.63 -15.28 -25.24
C GLU A 174 -10.77 -15.81 -24.38
N GLU A 175 -10.78 -17.12 -24.08
CA GLU A 175 -11.79 -17.72 -23.22
C GLU A 175 -11.76 -17.13 -21.80
N LEU A 176 -10.57 -16.86 -21.25
CA LEU A 176 -10.42 -16.24 -19.95
C LEU A 176 -11.01 -14.82 -19.95
N ARG A 177 -10.79 -14.05 -21.01
CA ARG A 177 -11.38 -12.72 -21.17
C ARG A 177 -12.91 -12.77 -21.15
N ASP A 178 -13.49 -13.69 -21.91
CA ASP A 178 -14.95 -13.85 -21.97
C ASP A 178 -15.54 -14.22 -20.60
N VAL A 179 -14.87 -15.11 -19.86
CA VAL A 179 -15.28 -15.53 -18.52
C VAL A 179 -15.15 -14.37 -17.53
N VAL A 180 -14.07 -13.59 -17.55
CA VAL A 180 -13.86 -12.45 -16.66
C VAL A 180 -14.91 -11.36 -16.92
N ILE A 181 -15.14 -10.99 -18.19
CA ILE A 181 -16.17 -10.01 -18.58
C ILE A 181 -17.56 -10.44 -18.07
N ALA A 182 -17.93 -11.72 -18.31
CA ALA A 182 -19.21 -12.26 -17.89
C ALA A 182 -19.36 -12.29 -16.36
N SER A 183 -18.32 -12.76 -15.63
CA SER A 183 -18.33 -12.89 -14.17
C SER A 183 -18.37 -11.55 -13.46
N MET A 184 -17.73 -10.53 -14.03
CA MET A 184 -17.71 -9.17 -13.50
C MET A 184 -18.89 -8.32 -13.99
N HIS A 185 -19.76 -8.90 -14.83
CA HIS A 185 -20.91 -8.20 -15.46
C HIS A 185 -20.51 -6.91 -16.18
N GLN A 186 -19.32 -6.89 -16.77
CA GLN A 186 -18.79 -5.71 -17.45
C GLN A 186 -19.56 -5.44 -18.74
N THR A 187 -20.04 -4.20 -18.90
CA THR A 187 -20.83 -3.77 -20.06
C THR A 187 -20.11 -2.81 -20.99
N GLY A 188 -18.99 -2.23 -20.51
CA GLY A 188 -18.26 -1.17 -21.19
C GLY A 188 -18.94 0.20 -21.12
N SER A 189 -19.92 0.37 -20.23
CA SER A 189 -20.63 1.62 -20.04
C SER A 189 -19.72 2.72 -19.50
N THR A 190 -20.02 3.97 -19.86
CA THR A 190 -19.25 5.12 -19.39
C THR A 190 -19.33 5.24 -17.86
N GLY A 191 -18.15 5.24 -17.17
CA GLY A 191 -18.05 5.32 -15.72
C GLY A 191 -18.00 3.96 -14.99
N GLU A 192 -18.07 2.85 -15.73
CA GLU A 192 -17.84 1.52 -15.18
C GLU A 192 -16.36 1.29 -14.88
N ALA A 193 -16.06 0.59 -13.76
CA ALA A 193 -14.70 0.18 -13.45
C ALA A 193 -14.19 -0.82 -14.50
N ARG A 194 -12.98 -0.57 -15.02
CA ARG A 194 -12.35 -1.42 -16.03
C ARG A 194 -11.39 -2.39 -15.38
N ASP A 195 -11.90 -3.17 -14.44
CA ASP A 195 -11.09 -4.18 -13.78
C ASP A 195 -10.75 -5.29 -14.77
N GLY A 196 -9.51 -5.76 -14.70
CA GLY A 196 -9.01 -6.78 -15.63
C GLY A 196 -7.77 -7.47 -15.10
N ILE A 197 -7.28 -8.41 -15.89
CA ILE A 197 -6.08 -9.18 -15.59
C ILE A 197 -5.08 -8.97 -16.71
N GLU A 198 -3.84 -8.66 -16.37
CA GLU A 198 -2.72 -8.68 -17.27
C GLU A 198 -1.95 -9.98 -17.05
N ILE A 199 -1.67 -10.74 -18.09
CA ILE A 199 -1.17 -12.10 -17.93
C ILE A 199 -0.19 -12.47 -19.06
N ALA A 200 0.87 -13.20 -18.69
CA ALA A 200 1.75 -13.91 -19.59
C ALA A 200 1.50 -15.41 -19.42
N LEU A 201 1.12 -16.11 -20.48
CA LEU A 201 0.83 -17.55 -20.48
C LEU A 201 1.80 -18.27 -21.40
N CYS A 202 2.49 -19.29 -20.88
CA CYS A 202 3.36 -20.20 -21.64
C CYS A 202 2.86 -21.62 -21.59
N ILE A 203 2.99 -22.32 -22.70
CA ILE A 203 2.75 -23.77 -22.84
C ILE A 203 4.02 -24.43 -23.35
N ILE A 204 4.65 -25.23 -22.50
CA ILE A 204 5.98 -25.80 -22.74
C ILE A 204 5.86 -27.32 -22.99
N ASP A 205 6.27 -27.75 -24.18
CA ASP A 205 6.52 -29.15 -24.50
C ASP A 205 8.01 -29.46 -24.26
N LEU A 206 8.32 -29.97 -23.07
CA LEU A 206 9.70 -30.27 -22.69
C LEU A 206 10.33 -31.34 -23.55
N LYS A 207 9.56 -32.31 -24.07
CA LYS A 207 10.07 -33.38 -24.96
C LYS A 207 10.46 -32.83 -26.33
N LYS A 208 9.63 -31.95 -26.88
CA LYS A 208 9.90 -31.32 -28.18
C LYS A 208 10.82 -30.10 -28.07
N LYS A 209 11.12 -29.66 -26.84
CA LYS A 209 11.87 -28.41 -26.61
C LYS A 209 11.21 -27.23 -27.32
N HIS A 210 9.93 -27.10 -27.17
CA HIS A 210 9.12 -26.10 -27.82
C HIS A 210 8.21 -25.43 -26.80
N MET A 211 8.05 -24.14 -26.94
CA MET A 211 7.17 -23.33 -26.11
C MET A 211 6.30 -22.46 -26.99
N GLU A 212 5.04 -22.33 -26.61
CA GLU A 212 4.12 -21.32 -27.12
C GLU A 212 3.84 -20.30 -26.05
N TYR A 213 3.79 -19.04 -26.41
CA TYR A 213 3.53 -17.92 -25.50
C TYR A 213 2.47 -17.01 -26.10
N ALA A 214 1.53 -16.54 -25.27
CA ALA A 214 0.66 -15.41 -25.53
C ALA A 214 0.62 -14.51 -24.29
N GLY A 215 0.44 -13.20 -24.47
CA GLY A 215 0.42 -12.25 -23.39
C GLY A 215 -0.63 -11.17 -23.56
N ALA A 216 -1.37 -10.88 -22.50
CA ALA A 216 -2.21 -9.71 -22.33
C ALA A 216 -1.43 -8.68 -21.51
N ASN A 217 -0.90 -7.62 -22.13
CA ASN A 217 -0.04 -6.58 -21.56
C ASN A 217 1.28 -7.05 -20.90
N ARG A 218 1.42 -8.30 -20.51
CA ARG A 218 2.61 -8.83 -19.82
C ARG A 218 3.56 -9.55 -20.79
N PRO A 219 4.82 -9.07 -20.93
CA PRO A 219 5.79 -9.64 -21.85
C PRO A 219 6.44 -10.91 -21.30
N LEU A 220 7.10 -11.65 -22.19
CA LEU A 220 8.03 -12.70 -21.86
C LEU A 220 9.46 -12.27 -22.22
N TYR A 221 10.42 -12.50 -21.32
CA TYR A 221 11.84 -12.38 -21.60
C TYR A 221 12.47 -13.77 -21.69
N LEU A 222 13.18 -14.01 -22.80
CA LEU A 222 14.02 -15.18 -22.99
C LEU A 222 15.48 -14.71 -23.06
N ILE A 223 16.29 -15.18 -22.13
CA ILE A 223 17.75 -14.95 -22.19
C ILE A 223 18.40 -16.13 -22.90
N ARG A 224 19.12 -15.82 -23.95
CA ARG A 224 19.85 -16.78 -24.80
C ARG A 224 21.14 -16.15 -25.29
N ASP A 225 22.24 -16.88 -25.17
CA ASP A 225 23.54 -16.48 -25.67
C ASP A 225 23.94 -15.04 -25.26
N GLY A 226 23.70 -14.68 -23.96
CA GLY A 226 24.03 -13.37 -23.42
C GLY A 226 23.13 -12.22 -23.91
N SER A 227 21.97 -12.51 -24.50
CA SER A 227 21.06 -11.50 -25.02
C SER A 227 19.63 -11.73 -24.54
N VAL A 228 18.87 -10.63 -24.35
CA VAL A 228 17.44 -10.70 -24.02
C VAL A 228 16.62 -10.64 -25.29
N GLN A 229 15.89 -11.71 -25.55
CA GLN A 229 14.82 -11.73 -26.55
C GLN A 229 13.52 -11.33 -25.86
N HIS A 230 12.91 -10.25 -26.32
CA HIS A 230 11.69 -9.68 -25.77
C HIS A 230 10.51 -10.05 -26.66
N TYR A 231 9.68 -10.99 -26.18
CA TYR A 231 8.41 -11.32 -26.83
C TYR A 231 7.34 -10.36 -26.31
N ARG A 232 6.80 -9.56 -27.23
CA ARG A 232 5.83 -8.51 -26.90
C ARG A 232 4.44 -9.09 -26.72
N PRO A 233 3.71 -8.67 -25.69
CA PRO A 233 2.30 -9.03 -25.52
C PRO A 233 1.41 -8.21 -26.46
N ASP A 234 0.18 -8.64 -26.62
CA ASP A 234 -0.87 -7.78 -27.16
C ASP A 234 -1.26 -6.72 -26.12
N ARG A 235 -1.51 -5.49 -26.60
CA ARG A 235 -1.83 -4.34 -25.72
C ARG A 235 -3.31 -4.29 -25.40
N MET A 236 -3.79 -5.33 -24.78
CA MET A 236 -5.16 -5.43 -24.28
C MET A 236 -5.19 -6.32 -23.04
N PRO A 237 -5.98 -5.98 -22.02
CA PRO A 237 -6.13 -6.78 -20.81
C PRO A 237 -7.10 -7.96 -21.05
N ILE A 238 -7.16 -8.86 -20.09
CA ILE A 238 -8.24 -9.80 -19.89
C ILE A 238 -9.37 -9.07 -19.15
N GLY A 239 -10.32 -8.55 -19.89
CA GLY A 239 -11.40 -7.69 -19.42
C GLY A 239 -11.92 -6.80 -20.55
N ILE A 240 -12.77 -5.84 -20.22
CA ILE A 240 -13.29 -4.86 -21.18
C ILE A 240 -12.16 -3.97 -21.70
N TYR A 241 -12.14 -3.79 -23.01
CA TYR A 241 -11.20 -2.95 -23.72
C TYR A 241 -11.93 -1.94 -24.62
N GLU A 242 -11.36 -0.75 -24.83
CA GLU A 242 -12.00 0.36 -25.58
C GLU A 242 -12.20 0.06 -27.07
N GLN A 243 -11.36 -0.79 -27.63
CA GLN A 243 -11.40 -1.20 -29.04
C GLN A 243 -11.99 -2.60 -29.13
N ASP A 244 -12.49 -2.94 -30.32
CA ASP A 244 -12.91 -4.31 -30.59
C ASP A 244 -11.77 -5.28 -30.28
N PRO A 245 -11.98 -6.28 -29.44
CA PRO A 245 -10.93 -7.17 -29.00
C PRO A 245 -10.41 -8.01 -30.18
N LEU A 246 -9.11 -7.92 -30.40
CA LEU A 246 -8.43 -8.78 -31.37
C LEU A 246 -8.08 -10.14 -30.73
N PRO A 247 -7.87 -11.19 -31.55
CA PRO A 247 -7.28 -12.42 -31.07
C PRO A 247 -5.90 -12.19 -30.44
N PHE A 248 -5.56 -12.97 -29.40
CA PHE A 248 -4.20 -12.94 -28.83
C PHE A 248 -3.20 -13.62 -29.75
N THR A 249 -2.04 -12.99 -29.91
CA THR A 249 -0.95 -13.46 -30.76
C THR A 249 -0.19 -14.61 -30.10
N ASN A 250 -0.12 -15.76 -30.78
CA ASN A 250 0.71 -16.87 -30.36
C ASN A 250 2.14 -16.72 -30.88
N HIS A 251 3.12 -16.74 -29.99
CA HIS A 251 4.55 -16.80 -30.31
C HIS A 251 5.06 -18.23 -30.17
N SER A 252 5.57 -18.81 -31.26
CA SER A 252 6.16 -20.15 -31.28
C SER A 252 7.67 -20.07 -31.10
N ILE A 253 8.19 -20.72 -30.05
CA ILE A 253 9.58 -20.56 -29.59
C ILE A 253 10.23 -21.94 -29.47
N LYS A 254 11.29 -22.17 -30.24
CA LYS A 254 12.13 -23.37 -30.11
C LYS A 254 13.12 -23.14 -28.99
N LEU A 255 13.05 -23.96 -27.93
CA LEU A 255 13.93 -23.88 -26.76
C LEU A 255 15.29 -24.53 -27.04
N LYS A 256 16.34 -23.98 -26.44
CA LYS A 256 17.71 -24.49 -26.46
C LYS A 256 18.20 -24.77 -25.04
N LYS A 257 19.23 -25.59 -24.92
CA LYS A 257 19.90 -25.77 -23.64
C LYS A 257 20.58 -24.45 -23.22
N GLY A 258 20.37 -24.02 -21.98
CA GLY A 258 20.90 -22.75 -21.45
C GLY A 258 19.97 -21.56 -21.61
N ASP A 259 18.81 -21.75 -22.22
CA ASP A 259 17.77 -20.71 -22.21
C ASP A 259 17.23 -20.46 -20.80
N SER A 260 17.08 -19.20 -20.43
CA SER A 260 16.36 -18.78 -19.21
C SER A 260 15.13 -17.97 -19.60
N ILE A 261 13.98 -18.31 -19.01
CA ILE A 261 12.68 -17.70 -19.30
C ILE A 261 12.20 -16.95 -18.06
N TYR A 262 11.76 -15.71 -18.24
CA TYR A 262 11.22 -14.88 -17.16
C TYR A 262 9.84 -14.38 -17.52
N LEU A 263 8.87 -14.71 -16.66
CA LEU A 263 7.54 -14.15 -16.61
C LEU A 263 7.45 -13.28 -15.36
N PHE A 264 6.88 -12.09 -15.43
CA PHE A 264 6.88 -11.14 -14.33
C PHE A 264 5.73 -10.14 -14.45
N SER A 265 5.25 -9.65 -13.31
CA SER A 265 4.36 -8.48 -13.19
C SER A 265 5.18 -7.18 -13.25
N ASP A 266 4.52 -6.03 -13.23
CA ASP A 266 5.25 -4.75 -13.31
C ASP A 266 5.79 -4.25 -11.97
N GLY A 267 5.34 -4.79 -10.83
CA GLY A 267 5.73 -4.28 -9.53
C GLY A 267 7.23 -4.16 -9.29
N TYR A 268 8.04 -5.08 -9.87
CA TYR A 268 9.49 -4.97 -9.80
C TYR A 268 10.02 -3.78 -10.61
N VAL A 269 9.53 -3.59 -11.83
CA VAL A 269 10.02 -2.55 -12.74
C VAL A 269 9.50 -1.16 -12.39
N ASP A 270 8.34 -1.10 -11.78
CA ASP A 270 7.69 0.14 -11.38
C ASP A 270 8.00 0.57 -9.95
N GLN A 271 8.64 -0.33 -9.15
CA GLN A 271 9.06 0.01 -7.79
C GLN A 271 9.85 1.32 -7.76
N LEU A 272 9.37 2.25 -6.94
CA LEU A 272 10.04 3.52 -6.67
C LEU A 272 11.24 3.30 -5.74
N GLY A 273 12.35 3.98 -6.06
CA GLY A 273 13.54 3.88 -5.22
C GLY A 273 14.72 4.70 -5.72
N GLY A 274 15.88 4.39 -5.14
CA GLY A 274 17.14 5.10 -5.42
C GLY A 274 17.13 6.55 -4.94
N PRO A 275 18.25 7.28 -5.13
CA PRO A 275 18.43 8.63 -4.57
C PRO A 275 17.41 9.67 -5.06
N LYS A 276 16.83 9.45 -6.25
CA LYS A 276 15.88 10.38 -6.91
C LYS A 276 14.44 9.90 -6.87
N ARG A 277 14.10 8.84 -6.13
CA ARG A 277 12.77 8.23 -6.05
C ARG A 277 12.12 8.03 -7.43
N LYS A 278 12.83 7.36 -8.33
CA LYS A 278 12.33 7.01 -9.67
C LYS A 278 11.94 5.54 -9.72
N THR A 279 11.16 5.16 -10.74
CA THR A 279 10.88 3.76 -11.03
C THR A 279 12.16 3.01 -11.42
N PHE A 280 12.25 1.72 -11.09
CA PHE A 280 13.41 0.88 -11.44
C PHE A 280 13.58 0.76 -12.96
N ARG A 281 12.48 0.63 -13.69
CA ARG A 281 12.33 0.58 -15.15
C ARG A 281 12.80 -0.74 -15.79
N ALA A 282 12.07 -1.15 -16.79
CA ALA A 282 12.32 -2.39 -17.55
C ALA A 282 13.75 -2.48 -18.14
N ILE A 283 14.40 -1.36 -18.46
CA ILE A 283 15.77 -1.36 -18.98
C ILE A 283 16.77 -1.83 -17.92
N ASN A 284 16.62 -1.38 -16.66
CA ASN A 284 17.49 -1.81 -15.56
C ASN A 284 17.20 -3.27 -15.20
N PHE A 285 15.93 -3.69 -15.25
CA PHE A 285 15.55 -5.07 -15.01
C PHE A 285 16.20 -6.03 -16.02
N ARG A 286 16.10 -5.73 -17.31
CA ARG A 286 16.79 -6.52 -18.34
C ARG A 286 18.29 -6.59 -18.13
N LYS A 287 18.93 -5.47 -17.77
CA LYS A 287 20.36 -5.46 -17.47
C LYS A 287 20.69 -6.35 -16.28
N LEU A 288 19.92 -6.25 -15.19
CA LEU A 288 20.10 -7.08 -14.00
C LEU A 288 19.97 -8.57 -14.34
N LEU A 289 18.95 -8.96 -15.13
CA LEU A 289 18.76 -10.36 -15.54
C LEU A 289 19.97 -10.87 -16.37
N LEU A 290 20.53 -10.05 -17.26
CA LEU A 290 21.74 -10.40 -17.99
C LEU A 290 22.97 -10.54 -17.07
N ASP A 291 23.10 -9.63 -16.10
CA ASP A 291 24.26 -9.65 -15.18
C ASP A 291 24.25 -10.90 -14.28
N ILE A 292 23.09 -11.51 -14.05
CA ILE A 292 22.94 -12.68 -13.17
C ILE A 292 22.64 -14.00 -13.91
N GLN A 293 22.57 -14.00 -15.23
CA GLN A 293 22.13 -15.15 -16.05
C GLN A 293 22.89 -16.44 -15.79
N ASP A 294 24.18 -16.33 -15.45
CA ASP A 294 25.08 -17.49 -15.22
C ASP A 294 24.95 -18.05 -13.79
N GLN A 295 24.17 -17.44 -12.94
CA GLN A 295 23.91 -17.91 -11.57
C GLN A 295 22.82 -18.98 -11.55
N PRO A 296 22.86 -19.96 -10.63
CA PRO A 296 21.72 -20.86 -10.38
C PRO A 296 20.45 -20.07 -10.06
N MET A 297 19.29 -20.58 -10.46
CA MET A 297 18.01 -19.87 -10.32
C MET A 297 17.71 -19.45 -8.87
N GLU A 298 18.01 -20.30 -7.88
CA GLU A 298 17.83 -19.91 -6.47
C GLU A 298 18.73 -18.73 -6.06
N ARG A 299 19.96 -18.66 -6.61
CA ARG A 299 20.84 -17.50 -6.37
C ARG A 299 20.34 -16.25 -7.08
N GLN A 300 19.78 -16.38 -8.27
CA GLN A 300 19.15 -15.28 -8.99
C GLN A 300 17.98 -14.69 -8.20
N LYS A 301 17.13 -15.54 -7.61
CA LYS A 301 16.03 -15.12 -6.71
C LYS A 301 16.53 -14.27 -5.55
N VAL A 302 17.61 -14.72 -4.89
CA VAL A 302 18.22 -13.97 -3.78
C VAL A 302 18.72 -12.60 -4.26
N ILE A 303 19.48 -12.58 -5.38
CA ILE A 303 20.03 -11.32 -5.92
C ILE A 303 18.92 -10.36 -6.32
N LEU A 304 17.85 -10.83 -6.96
CA LEU A 304 16.69 -10.02 -7.32
C LEU A 304 16.02 -9.45 -6.08
N SER A 305 15.81 -10.26 -5.04
CA SER A 305 15.20 -9.81 -3.79
C SER A 305 16.06 -8.76 -3.06
N GLU A 306 17.37 -8.97 -2.98
CA GLU A 306 18.33 -8.04 -2.37
C GLU A 306 18.43 -6.73 -3.18
N ASN A 307 18.45 -6.83 -4.52
CA ASN A 307 18.50 -5.67 -5.39
C ASN A 307 17.24 -4.80 -5.24
N MET A 308 16.06 -5.43 -5.21
CA MET A 308 14.80 -4.74 -4.97
C MET A 308 14.81 -4.02 -3.61
N ALA A 309 15.19 -4.71 -2.54
CA ALA A 309 15.25 -4.11 -1.20
C ALA A 309 16.24 -2.92 -1.14
N ARG A 310 17.41 -3.04 -1.80
CA ARG A 310 18.40 -1.97 -1.89
C ARG A 310 17.89 -0.78 -2.70
N TRP A 311 17.20 -1.04 -3.82
CA TRP A 311 16.60 -0.01 -4.66
C TRP A 311 15.51 0.74 -3.91
N GLN A 312 14.60 0.01 -3.30
CA GLN A 312 13.47 0.52 -2.52
C GLN A 312 13.94 1.40 -1.35
N GLY A 313 14.93 0.93 -0.58
CA GLY A 313 15.44 1.64 0.59
C GLY A 313 14.35 1.86 1.63
N LYS A 314 13.99 3.13 1.89
CA LYS A 314 12.92 3.53 2.84
C LYS A 314 11.56 3.79 2.18
N VAL A 315 11.46 3.61 0.87
CA VAL A 315 10.19 3.79 0.15
C VAL A 315 9.36 2.53 0.34
N GLU A 316 8.06 2.67 0.54
CA GLU A 316 7.15 1.54 0.64
C GLU A 316 7.07 0.79 -0.71
N GLN A 317 6.77 -0.49 -0.66
CA GLN A 317 6.45 -1.27 -1.85
C GLN A 317 5.14 -0.72 -2.43
N ILE A 318 5.15 -0.41 -3.73
CA ILE A 318 4.01 0.27 -4.38
C ILE A 318 3.04 -0.71 -5.02
N ASP A 319 3.50 -1.91 -5.36
CA ASP A 319 2.68 -2.94 -6.00
C ASP A 319 3.15 -4.35 -5.61
N ASP A 320 2.35 -5.37 -5.95
CA ASP A 320 2.70 -6.78 -5.81
C ASP A 320 3.87 -7.16 -6.75
N VAL A 321 4.68 -8.14 -6.39
CA VAL A 321 5.85 -8.64 -7.17
C VAL A 321 5.88 -10.17 -7.17
#